data_771208ed86d460093dfdb51d5137164a
#
_entry.id   771208ed86d460093dfdb51d5137164a
#
_cell.length_a   1.000
_cell.length_b   1.000
_cell.length_c   1.000
_cell.angle_alpha   90.00
_cell.angle_beta   90.00
_cell.angle_gamma   90.00
#
_symmetry.space_group_name_H-M   'P 1'
#
loop_
_entity.id
_entity.type
_entity.pdbx_description
1 polymer ?
#
loop_
_entity_poly.entity_id
_entity_poly.type
_entity_poly.pdbx_seq_one_letter_code
_entity_poly.pdbx_strand_id
1 'polypeptide(L)'
;NTDGFSSRLMLDLESGIGYIVMTNQSMEENYNYQMPELVFGKRKTADEETQKQFTPGYYRSPRTFLHGPLSFLRLMMPSIEKIDNPAQNRILSTNFWTIYESKGKITIPVAVVDYEKISAFDFYKDYIILGLGILGIVYSFGTIITNLLLGVYRLISRKTVEPTDRTWKVWNLLTSLGILAVPLNLLMIMIPLMSDDLDSLAHWRYMLFAALGLLLTAAALLPLFRKSREKFSKGRLFLTSVTCLSALAVAANILYWSLYQWWVF
;
A
#
# COMPACT_ATOMS: atom_id res chain seq x y z
N ASN A 1 -4.06 -17.07 -17.46
CA ASN A 1 -4.93 -18.08 -16.86
C ASN A 1 -5.91 -17.42 -15.92
N THR A 2 -7.15 -17.84 -15.96
CA THR A 2 -8.23 -17.48 -15.03
C THR A 2 -8.82 -18.77 -14.45
N ASP A 3 -9.71 -18.65 -13.48
CA ASP A 3 -10.30 -19.80 -12.79
C ASP A 3 -11.15 -20.76 -13.66
N GLY A 4 -11.13 -20.66 -14.92
CA GLY A 4 -11.83 -21.60 -15.81
C GLY A 4 -11.19 -21.73 -17.18
N PHE A 5 -10.19 -20.89 -17.45
CA PHE A 5 -9.61 -20.82 -18.79
C PHE A 5 -8.10 -20.66 -18.75
N SER A 6 -7.43 -21.33 -19.67
CA SER A 6 -6.02 -21.13 -19.95
C SER A 6 -5.85 -20.73 -21.41
N SER A 7 -5.02 -19.73 -21.67
CA SER A 7 -4.71 -19.32 -23.03
C SER A 7 -3.26 -18.90 -23.18
N ARG A 8 -2.72 -19.12 -24.37
CA ARG A 8 -1.38 -18.69 -24.74
C ARG A 8 -1.33 -18.23 -26.20
N LEU A 9 -0.66 -17.11 -26.42
CA LEU A 9 -0.28 -16.62 -27.74
C LEU A 9 1.24 -16.56 -27.82
N MET A 10 1.81 -17.13 -28.87
CA MET A 10 3.23 -17.03 -29.21
C MET A 10 3.37 -16.68 -30.69
N LEU A 11 4.36 -15.85 -31.00
CA LEU A 11 4.67 -15.44 -32.35
C LEU A 11 6.18 -15.44 -32.51
N ASP A 12 6.66 -16.15 -33.53
CA ASP A 12 8.02 -16.05 -34.01
C ASP A 12 8.06 -15.10 -35.22
N LEU A 13 8.69 -13.95 -35.03
CA LEU A 13 8.76 -12.89 -36.05
C LEU A 13 9.72 -13.24 -37.18
N GLU A 14 10.70 -14.12 -36.96
CA GLU A 14 11.67 -14.50 -37.96
C GLU A 14 11.07 -15.53 -38.94
N SER A 15 10.41 -16.56 -38.43
CA SER A 15 9.76 -17.59 -39.26
C SER A 15 8.36 -17.19 -39.73
N GLY A 16 7.75 -16.17 -39.11
CA GLY A 16 6.36 -15.77 -39.34
C GLY A 16 5.32 -16.76 -38.80
N ILE A 17 5.73 -17.70 -37.93
CA ILE A 17 4.84 -18.70 -37.35
C ILE A 17 4.18 -18.15 -36.11
N GLY A 18 2.84 -18.22 -36.05
CA GLY A 18 2.04 -17.91 -34.87
C GLY A 18 1.39 -19.14 -34.27
N TYR A 19 1.32 -19.20 -32.96
CA TYR A 19 0.63 -20.23 -32.20
C TYR A 19 -0.32 -19.56 -31.20
N ILE A 20 -1.58 -19.96 -31.24
CA ILE A 20 -2.60 -19.56 -30.28
C ILE A 20 -3.34 -20.78 -29.77
N VAL A 21 -3.52 -20.84 -28.47
CA VAL A 21 -4.34 -21.86 -27.82
C VAL A 21 -5.24 -21.21 -26.78
N MET A 22 -6.45 -21.68 -26.70
CA MET A 22 -7.43 -21.34 -25.69
C MET A 22 -8.11 -22.62 -25.22
N THR A 23 -8.09 -22.87 -23.91
CA THR A 23 -8.73 -24.03 -23.32
C THR A 23 -9.69 -23.59 -22.22
N ASN A 24 -10.74 -24.35 -22.01
CA ASN A 24 -11.69 -24.15 -20.92
C ASN A 24 -11.28 -24.93 -19.64
N GLN A 25 -9.98 -25.11 -19.48
CA GLN A 25 -9.38 -25.79 -18.34
C GLN A 25 -8.42 -24.82 -17.65
N SER A 26 -8.57 -24.65 -16.35
CA SER A 26 -7.64 -23.91 -15.53
C SER A 26 -6.30 -24.63 -15.43
N MET A 27 -5.19 -23.89 -15.43
CA MET A 27 -3.83 -24.41 -15.25
C MET A 27 -3.43 -25.50 -16.24
N GLU A 28 -3.96 -25.44 -17.46
CA GLU A 28 -3.64 -26.38 -18.51
C GLU A 28 -2.16 -26.23 -18.93
N GLU A 29 -1.39 -27.33 -18.90
CA GLU A 29 0.06 -27.31 -19.12
C GLU A 29 0.47 -27.84 -20.49
N ASN A 30 -0.23 -28.84 -21.06
CA ASN A 30 0.22 -29.51 -22.26
C ASN A 30 0.18 -28.60 -23.48
N TYR A 31 -0.95 -27.94 -23.71
CA TYR A 31 -1.10 -27.03 -24.85
C TYR A 31 -0.43 -25.69 -24.60
N ASN A 32 -0.38 -25.24 -23.36
CA ASN A 32 0.22 -23.96 -23.04
C ASN A 32 1.75 -23.98 -22.98
N TYR A 33 2.36 -25.08 -22.56
CA TYR A 33 3.81 -25.15 -22.34
C TYR A 33 4.52 -26.21 -23.19
N GLN A 34 3.99 -27.40 -23.33
CA GLN A 34 4.66 -28.49 -24.09
C GLN A 34 4.45 -28.36 -25.61
N MET A 35 3.25 -28.05 -26.06
CA MET A 35 2.96 -27.91 -27.49
C MET A 35 3.79 -26.78 -28.16
N PRO A 36 3.99 -25.62 -27.56
CA PRO A 36 4.90 -24.60 -28.10
C PRO A 36 6.33 -25.10 -28.35
N GLU A 37 6.86 -26.00 -27.52
CA GLU A 37 8.19 -26.57 -27.74
C GLU A 37 8.25 -27.48 -28.98
N LEU A 38 7.14 -28.10 -29.33
CA LEU A 38 7.05 -28.89 -30.55
C LEU A 38 6.98 -27.99 -31.80
N VAL A 39 6.36 -26.83 -31.70
CA VAL A 39 6.18 -25.89 -32.82
C VAL A 39 7.43 -25.04 -33.04
N PHE A 40 7.99 -24.51 -32.01
CA PHE A 40 9.10 -23.52 -32.06
C PHE A 40 10.46 -24.12 -31.68
N GLY A 41 10.50 -25.39 -31.26
CA GLY A 41 11.69 -26.01 -30.72
C GLY A 41 11.89 -25.69 -29.22
N LYS A 42 12.89 -26.32 -28.63
CA LYS A 42 13.25 -26.07 -27.23
C LYS A 42 13.73 -24.63 -27.05
N ARG A 43 13.17 -23.99 -26.08
CA ARG A 43 13.53 -22.63 -25.72
C ARG A 43 15.00 -22.55 -25.33
N LYS A 44 15.74 -21.63 -25.93
CA LYS A 44 17.09 -21.33 -25.47
C LYS A 44 16.99 -20.70 -24.09
N THR A 45 17.62 -21.32 -23.10
CA THR A 45 17.80 -20.70 -21.79
C THR A 45 18.70 -19.47 -21.96
N ALA A 46 18.43 -18.42 -21.19
CA ALA A 46 19.31 -17.25 -21.17
C ALA A 46 20.72 -17.71 -20.81
N ASP A 47 21.68 -17.37 -21.65
CA ASP A 47 23.08 -17.70 -21.43
C ASP A 47 23.53 -17.05 -20.11
N GLU A 48 24.54 -17.65 -19.44
CA GLU A 48 25.13 -17.10 -18.21
C GLU A 48 25.60 -15.64 -18.39
N GLU A 49 25.92 -15.22 -19.60
CA GLU A 49 26.29 -13.83 -19.91
C GLU A 49 25.10 -12.85 -19.73
N THR A 50 23.89 -13.24 -20.10
CA THR A 50 22.68 -12.40 -19.90
C THR A 50 22.35 -12.28 -18.42
N GLN A 51 22.60 -13.33 -17.62
CA GLN A 51 22.45 -13.28 -16.17
C GLN A 51 23.52 -12.40 -15.49
N LYS A 52 24.74 -12.29 -16.06
CA LYS A 52 25.81 -11.44 -15.54
C LYS A 52 25.58 -9.95 -15.76
N GLN A 53 24.71 -9.57 -16.69
CA GLN A 53 24.38 -8.15 -16.96
C GLN A 53 23.35 -7.58 -16.01
N PHE A 54 22.75 -8.43 -15.17
CA PHE A 54 21.75 -8.00 -14.21
C PHE A 54 22.36 -7.16 -13.09
N THR A 55 21.90 -5.93 -12.95
CA THR A 55 22.39 -5.01 -11.90
C THR A 55 21.62 -5.25 -10.61
N PRO A 56 22.26 -5.64 -9.49
CA PRO A 56 21.59 -5.71 -8.20
C PRO A 56 20.89 -4.41 -7.84
N GLY A 57 19.77 -4.48 -7.14
CA GLY A 57 19.03 -3.29 -6.74
C GLY A 57 17.56 -3.57 -6.37
N TYR A 58 16.79 -2.50 -6.35
CA TYR A 58 15.36 -2.54 -6.07
C TYR A 58 14.59 -2.45 -7.37
N TYR A 59 13.57 -3.30 -7.49
CA TYR A 59 12.76 -3.41 -8.68
C TYR A 59 11.29 -3.36 -8.32
N ARG A 60 10.48 -2.66 -9.11
CA ARG A 60 9.04 -2.54 -8.93
C ARG A 60 8.33 -2.96 -10.20
N SER A 61 7.28 -3.76 -10.05
CA SER A 61 6.35 -4.03 -11.13
C SER A 61 5.49 -2.78 -11.39
N PRO A 62 5.35 -2.34 -12.66
CA PRO A 62 4.41 -1.28 -13.01
C PRO A 62 2.95 -1.72 -12.88
N ARG A 63 2.69 -3.02 -12.83
CA ARG A 63 1.34 -3.58 -12.67
C ARG A 63 0.95 -3.64 -11.20
N THR A 64 0.72 -2.48 -10.60
CA THR A 64 0.30 -2.34 -9.19
C THR A 64 -0.80 -1.30 -9.08
N PHE A 65 -1.56 -1.36 -8.00
CA PHE A 65 -2.49 -0.29 -7.68
C PHE A 65 -1.71 0.97 -7.29
N LEU A 66 -1.73 1.98 -8.16
CA LEU A 66 -1.01 3.23 -7.90
C LEU A 66 -1.80 4.17 -7.00
N HIS A 67 -3.12 4.13 -7.08
CA HIS A 67 -4.04 5.06 -6.42
C HIS A 67 -5.22 4.31 -5.81
N GLY A 68 -5.90 4.98 -4.88
CA GLY A 68 -7.10 4.48 -4.24
C GLY A 68 -6.85 3.54 -3.05
N PRO A 69 -7.93 3.04 -2.40
CA PRO A 69 -7.83 2.25 -1.18
C PRO A 69 -7.02 0.96 -1.29
N LEU A 70 -6.86 0.42 -2.51
CA LEU A 70 -6.05 -0.78 -2.74
C LEU A 70 -4.56 -0.48 -2.94
N SER A 71 -4.16 0.78 -3.06
CA SER A 71 -2.78 1.15 -3.39
C SER A 71 -1.74 0.67 -2.36
N PHE A 72 -2.11 0.52 -1.09
CA PHE A 72 -1.21 -0.02 -0.06
C PHE A 72 -0.94 -1.52 -0.24
N LEU A 73 -1.79 -2.26 -0.99
CA LEU A 73 -1.58 -3.69 -1.29
C LEU A 73 -0.30 -3.91 -2.11
N ARG A 74 0.21 -2.88 -2.78
CA ARG A 74 1.50 -2.95 -3.47
C ARG A 74 2.67 -3.30 -2.54
N LEU A 75 2.53 -3.07 -1.23
CA LEU A 75 3.52 -3.48 -0.23
C LEU A 75 3.41 -4.97 0.15
N MET A 76 2.24 -5.57 -0.03
CA MET A 76 1.96 -6.95 0.33
C MET A 76 2.13 -7.90 -0.86
N MET A 77 1.97 -7.39 -2.09
CA MET A 77 2.18 -8.16 -3.30
C MET A 77 3.68 -8.22 -3.65
N PRO A 78 4.15 -9.28 -4.32
CA PRO A 78 5.54 -9.38 -4.79
C PRO A 78 5.83 -8.42 -5.95
N SER A 79 5.29 -7.21 -5.85
CA SER A 79 5.43 -6.15 -6.84
C SER A 79 6.69 -5.30 -6.64
N ILE A 80 7.34 -5.47 -5.50
CA ILE A 80 8.60 -4.78 -5.16
C ILE A 80 9.56 -5.83 -4.62
N GLU A 81 10.73 -5.91 -5.21
CA GLU A 81 11.73 -6.89 -4.81
C GLU A 81 13.12 -6.27 -4.73
N LYS A 82 13.84 -6.60 -3.67
CA LYS A 82 15.26 -6.34 -3.56
C LYS A 82 16.00 -7.54 -4.13
N ILE A 83 16.71 -7.36 -5.22
CA ILE A 83 17.48 -8.41 -5.86
C ILE A 83 18.96 -8.14 -5.60
N ASP A 84 19.53 -8.90 -4.70
CA ASP A 84 20.96 -8.82 -4.35
C ASP A 84 21.80 -9.72 -5.29
N ASN A 85 21.29 -10.90 -5.62
CA ASN A 85 21.93 -11.84 -6.54
C ASN A 85 20.87 -12.53 -7.40
N PRO A 86 20.89 -12.35 -8.73
CA PRO A 86 19.95 -12.97 -9.65
C PRO A 86 19.88 -14.50 -9.54
N ALA A 87 21.02 -15.14 -9.33
CA ALA A 87 21.10 -16.60 -9.20
C ALA A 87 20.40 -17.15 -7.94
N GLN A 88 20.21 -16.34 -6.93
CA GLN A 88 19.53 -16.70 -5.67
C GLN A 88 18.05 -16.32 -5.66
N ASN A 89 17.63 -15.50 -6.61
CA ASN A 89 16.24 -15.10 -6.69
C ASN A 89 15.40 -16.21 -7.31
N ARG A 90 14.39 -16.70 -6.57
CA ARG A 90 13.53 -17.82 -6.99
C ARG A 90 12.77 -17.52 -8.28
N ILE A 91 12.43 -16.26 -8.56
CA ILE A 91 11.74 -15.82 -9.76
C ILE A 91 12.71 -15.79 -10.94
N LEU A 92 13.97 -15.40 -10.70
CA LEU A 92 14.99 -15.23 -11.73
C LEU A 92 15.83 -16.49 -11.98
N SER A 93 15.86 -17.43 -11.03
CA SER A 93 16.64 -18.66 -11.11
C SER A 93 15.91 -19.83 -11.79
N THR A 94 14.62 -19.69 -12.08
CA THR A 94 13.89 -20.72 -12.81
C THR A 94 14.29 -20.68 -14.27
N ASN A 95 14.78 -21.80 -14.80
CA ASN A 95 15.27 -22.00 -16.19
C ASN A 95 14.22 -21.71 -17.28
N PHE A 96 13.05 -21.20 -16.91
CA PHE A 96 11.94 -20.92 -17.81
C PHE A 96 11.92 -19.50 -18.37
N TRP A 97 12.88 -18.61 -17.95
CA TRP A 97 12.69 -17.20 -18.14
C TRP A 97 13.91 -16.53 -18.74
N THR A 98 13.71 -15.85 -19.83
CA THR A 98 14.71 -14.96 -20.41
C THR A 98 14.53 -13.58 -19.79
N ILE A 99 15.54 -13.09 -19.09
CA ILE A 99 15.53 -11.74 -18.52
C ILE A 99 16.11 -10.80 -19.57
N TYR A 100 15.32 -9.80 -19.93
CA TYR A 100 15.79 -8.72 -20.80
C TYR A 100 15.99 -7.46 -19.97
N GLU A 101 17.17 -6.88 -20.04
CA GLU A 101 17.41 -5.55 -19.53
C GLU A 101 17.48 -4.57 -20.72
N SER A 102 16.57 -3.61 -20.77
CA SER A 102 16.60 -2.54 -21.76
C SER A 102 16.27 -1.22 -21.08
N LYS A 103 17.16 -0.23 -21.21
CA LYS A 103 16.97 1.13 -20.66
C LYS A 103 16.62 1.14 -19.16
N GLY A 104 17.21 0.24 -18.38
CA GLY A 104 16.95 0.12 -16.94
C GLY A 104 15.63 -0.57 -16.57
N LYS A 105 14.91 -1.12 -17.55
CA LYS A 105 13.75 -1.97 -17.32
C LYS A 105 14.15 -3.42 -17.45
N ILE A 106 13.70 -4.22 -16.50
CA ILE A 106 13.85 -5.67 -16.55
C ILE A 106 12.53 -6.28 -16.92
N THR A 107 12.53 -6.98 -18.05
CA THR A 107 11.37 -7.70 -18.51
C THR A 107 11.53 -9.17 -18.16
N ILE A 108 10.63 -9.68 -17.33
CA ILE A 108 10.51 -11.10 -16.99
C ILE A 108 9.24 -11.63 -17.64
N PRO A 109 9.33 -12.38 -18.75
CA PRO A 109 8.16 -12.74 -19.57
C PRO A 109 7.14 -13.64 -18.87
N VAL A 110 7.49 -14.23 -17.74
CA VAL A 110 6.62 -15.16 -17.02
C VAL A 110 5.45 -14.55 -16.37
N ALA A 111 5.72 -13.51 -15.66
CA ALA A 111 4.74 -12.99 -14.71
C ALA A 111 3.74 -12.05 -15.41
N VAL A 112 3.77 -11.96 -16.75
CA VAL A 112 2.95 -10.96 -17.47
C VAL A 112 3.27 -9.53 -17.02
N VAL A 113 4.46 -9.32 -16.44
CA VAL A 113 4.83 -8.09 -15.78
C VAL A 113 6.28 -7.76 -16.02
N ASP A 114 6.52 -6.54 -16.44
CA ASP A 114 7.86 -5.98 -16.51
C ASP A 114 8.25 -5.41 -15.14
N TYR A 115 9.51 -5.56 -14.76
CA TYR A 115 10.03 -4.91 -13.56
C TYR A 115 10.90 -3.72 -13.95
N GLU A 116 10.67 -2.59 -13.29
CA GLU A 116 11.46 -1.37 -13.46
C GLU A 116 12.39 -1.17 -12.27
N LYS A 117 13.64 -0.84 -12.56
CA LYS A 117 14.60 -0.48 -11.51
C LYS A 117 14.19 0.83 -10.85
N ILE A 118 14.18 0.83 -9.52
CA ILE A 118 13.83 2.01 -8.71
C ILE A 118 14.99 2.36 -7.77
N SER A 119 14.97 3.56 -7.22
CA SER A 119 15.91 3.96 -6.18
C SER A 119 15.62 3.28 -4.84
N ALA A 120 16.62 3.16 -3.98
CA ALA A 120 16.42 2.69 -2.61
C ALA A 120 15.42 3.58 -1.85
N PHE A 121 15.45 4.90 -2.10
CA PHE A 121 14.49 5.82 -1.52
C PHE A 121 13.05 5.50 -1.97
N ASP A 122 12.84 5.24 -3.26
CA ASP A 122 11.51 4.88 -3.78
C ASP A 122 11.00 3.55 -3.22
N PHE A 123 11.91 2.64 -2.88
CA PHE A 123 11.57 1.41 -2.22
C PHE A 123 11.11 1.63 -0.78
N TYR A 124 11.91 2.36 0.02
CA TYR A 124 11.65 2.52 1.45
C TYR A 124 10.59 3.57 1.79
N LYS A 125 10.37 4.59 0.94
CA LYS A 125 9.41 5.67 1.23
C LYS A 125 8.01 5.16 1.54
N ASP A 126 7.55 4.14 0.81
CA ASP A 126 6.22 3.55 0.99
C ASP A 126 6.07 2.97 2.41
N TYR A 127 7.09 2.21 2.85
CA TYR A 127 7.11 1.63 4.19
C TYR A 127 7.23 2.68 5.29
N ILE A 128 8.04 3.72 5.06
CA ILE A 128 8.20 4.82 6.03
C ILE A 128 6.88 5.56 6.21
N ILE A 129 6.22 5.94 5.11
CA ILE A 129 4.95 6.69 5.16
C ILE A 129 3.88 5.85 5.84
N LEU A 130 3.74 4.58 5.46
CA LEU A 130 2.78 3.67 6.11
C LEU A 130 3.11 3.49 7.60
N GLY A 131 4.38 3.28 7.94
CA GLY A 131 4.84 3.11 9.31
C GLY A 131 4.52 4.31 10.20
N LEU A 132 4.73 5.53 9.70
CA LEU A 132 4.36 6.76 10.40
C LEU A 132 2.84 6.84 10.64
N GLY A 133 2.03 6.45 9.66
CA GLY A 133 0.57 6.37 9.82
C GLY A 133 0.16 5.36 10.89
N ILE A 134 0.75 4.16 10.86
CA ILE A 134 0.49 3.10 11.87
C ILE A 134 0.87 3.60 13.27
N LEU A 135 2.02 4.24 13.44
CA LEU A 135 2.43 4.81 14.73
C LEU A 135 1.43 5.86 15.23
N GLY A 136 0.91 6.70 14.33
CA GLY A 136 -0.15 7.66 14.66
C GLY A 136 -1.44 6.99 15.11
N ILE A 137 -1.85 5.91 14.47
CA ILE A 137 -3.03 5.09 14.83
C ILE A 137 -2.84 4.45 16.21
N VAL A 138 -1.69 3.82 16.45
CA VAL A 138 -1.36 3.18 17.74
C VAL A 138 -1.36 4.20 18.87
N TYR A 139 -0.73 5.36 18.67
CA TYR A 139 -0.76 6.47 19.64
C TYR A 139 -2.20 6.91 19.96
N SER A 140 -3.01 7.09 18.92
CA SER A 140 -4.40 7.54 19.08
C SER A 140 -5.25 6.52 19.83
N PHE A 141 -5.07 5.24 19.56
CA PHE A 141 -5.72 4.17 20.30
C PHE A 141 -5.34 4.19 21.79
N GLY A 142 -4.03 4.29 22.09
CA GLY A 142 -3.55 4.47 23.46
C GLY A 142 -4.12 5.72 24.15
N THR A 143 -4.24 6.83 23.41
CA THR A 143 -4.81 8.09 23.92
C THR A 143 -6.29 7.91 24.31
N ILE A 144 -7.08 7.23 23.49
CA ILE A 144 -8.50 6.97 23.78
C ILE A 144 -8.64 6.08 25.01
N ILE A 145 -7.89 4.99 25.10
CA ILE A 145 -7.91 4.09 26.27
C ILE A 145 -7.54 4.88 27.54
N THR A 146 -6.47 5.65 27.48
CA THR A 146 -6.02 6.46 28.63
C THR A 146 -7.09 7.46 29.06
N ASN A 147 -7.73 8.16 28.11
CA ASN A 147 -8.79 9.10 28.43
C ASN A 147 -10.02 8.41 29.03
N LEU A 148 -10.39 7.22 28.56
CA LEU A 148 -11.47 6.42 29.12
C LEU A 148 -11.16 6.02 30.57
N LEU A 149 -9.97 5.44 30.81
CA LEU A 149 -9.54 5.02 32.16
C LEU A 149 -9.51 6.20 33.14
N LEU A 150 -8.93 7.32 32.70
CA LEU A 150 -8.91 8.55 33.51
C LEU A 150 -10.31 9.13 33.73
N GLY A 151 -11.22 8.98 32.77
CA GLY A 151 -12.63 9.37 32.91
C GLY A 151 -13.33 8.55 34.00
N VAL A 152 -13.20 7.22 33.95
CA VAL A 152 -13.73 6.31 34.97
C VAL A 152 -13.13 6.59 36.34
N TYR A 153 -11.80 6.74 36.44
CA TYR A 153 -11.13 7.06 37.69
C TYR A 153 -11.67 8.36 38.32
N ARG A 154 -11.89 9.40 37.50
CA ARG A 154 -12.41 10.68 37.99
C ARG A 154 -13.87 10.60 38.45
N LEU A 155 -14.68 9.81 37.73
CA LEU A 155 -16.06 9.57 38.13
C LEU A 155 -16.12 8.92 39.52
N ILE A 156 -15.26 7.94 39.76
CA ILE A 156 -15.17 7.25 41.06
C ILE A 156 -14.61 8.20 42.14
N SER A 157 -13.55 8.97 41.81
CA SER A 157 -12.82 9.82 42.76
C SER A 157 -13.47 11.18 42.96
N ARG A 158 -14.57 11.50 42.27
CA ARG A 158 -15.29 12.82 42.32
C ARG A 158 -14.38 14.04 42.09
N LYS A 159 -13.26 13.88 41.36
CA LYS A 159 -12.33 14.97 41.09
C LYS A 159 -12.80 15.80 39.91
N THR A 160 -12.82 17.13 40.09
CA THR A 160 -13.11 18.11 39.03
C THR A 160 -11.89 18.37 38.14
N VAL A 161 -12.12 18.73 36.90
CA VAL A 161 -11.08 19.10 35.93
C VAL A 161 -11.14 20.60 35.67
N GLU A 162 -9.98 21.27 35.66
CA GLU A 162 -9.91 22.67 35.27
C GLU A 162 -10.44 22.89 33.84
N PRO A 163 -11.15 23.99 33.57
CA PRO A 163 -11.76 24.27 32.26
C PRO A 163 -10.75 24.26 31.11
N THR A 164 -9.57 24.83 31.33
CA THR A 164 -8.49 24.87 30.30
C THR A 164 -8.00 23.50 29.93
N ASP A 165 -7.81 22.62 30.92
CA ASP A 165 -7.44 21.22 30.67
C ASP A 165 -8.53 20.46 29.95
N ARG A 166 -9.79 20.76 30.19
CA ARG A 166 -10.92 20.12 29.52
C ARG A 166 -10.90 20.37 28.02
N THR A 167 -10.66 21.58 27.56
CA THR A 167 -10.63 21.93 26.14
C THR A 167 -9.56 21.15 25.39
N TRP A 168 -8.33 21.06 25.93
CA TRP A 168 -7.25 20.32 25.32
C TRP A 168 -7.47 18.80 25.32
N LYS A 169 -8.07 18.27 26.35
CA LYS A 169 -8.43 16.85 26.40
C LYS A 169 -9.49 16.50 25.37
N VAL A 170 -10.50 17.37 25.22
CA VAL A 170 -11.53 17.18 24.19
C VAL A 170 -10.93 17.28 22.80
N TRP A 171 -10.08 18.27 22.53
CA TRP A 171 -9.39 18.39 21.25
C TRP A 171 -8.54 17.14 20.94
N ASN A 172 -7.72 16.70 21.90
CA ASN A 172 -6.89 15.50 21.74
C ASN A 172 -7.74 14.24 21.47
N LEU A 173 -8.82 14.07 22.24
CA LEU A 173 -9.75 12.94 22.07
C LEU A 173 -10.42 12.97 20.70
N LEU A 174 -10.97 14.11 20.27
CA LEU A 174 -11.63 14.26 18.97
C LEU A 174 -10.65 14.03 17.81
N THR A 175 -9.42 14.55 17.91
CA THR A 175 -8.37 14.31 16.92
C THR A 175 -8.02 12.82 16.85
N SER A 176 -7.86 12.15 17.99
CA SER A 176 -7.57 10.72 18.06
C SER A 176 -8.71 9.87 17.49
N LEU A 177 -9.97 10.24 17.75
CA LEU A 177 -11.14 9.59 17.14
C LEU A 177 -11.15 9.76 15.61
N GLY A 178 -10.83 10.97 15.12
CA GLY A 178 -10.68 11.23 13.69
C GLY A 178 -9.58 10.38 13.05
N ILE A 179 -8.44 10.20 13.73
CA ILE A 179 -7.35 9.31 13.27
C ILE A 179 -7.84 7.86 13.18
N LEU A 180 -8.57 7.34 14.17
CA LEU A 180 -9.09 5.98 14.15
C LEU A 180 -10.25 5.78 13.16
N ALA A 181 -10.94 6.84 12.77
CA ALA A 181 -11.97 6.77 11.74
C ALA A 181 -11.38 6.39 10.37
N VAL A 182 -10.10 6.69 10.10
CA VAL A 182 -9.44 6.37 8.83
C VAL A 182 -9.33 4.85 8.61
N PRO A 183 -8.68 4.04 9.49
CA PRO A 183 -8.62 2.60 9.30
C PRO A 183 -10.00 1.94 9.38
N LEU A 184 -10.93 2.45 10.20
CA LEU A 184 -12.31 1.93 10.23
C LEU A 184 -13.01 2.13 8.89
N ASN A 185 -12.88 3.32 8.29
CA ASN A 185 -13.46 3.57 6.95
C ASN A 185 -12.79 2.70 5.89
N LEU A 186 -11.48 2.46 5.99
CA LEU A 186 -10.76 1.55 5.09
C LEU A 186 -11.30 0.12 5.19
N LEU A 187 -11.49 -0.40 6.39
CA LEU A 187 -12.09 -1.73 6.61
C LEU A 187 -13.48 -1.84 5.98
N MET A 188 -14.31 -0.79 6.12
CA MET A 188 -15.65 -0.76 5.53
C MET A 188 -15.66 -0.74 4.00
N ILE A 189 -14.56 -0.38 3.35
CA ILE A 189 -14.37 -0.50 1.90
C ILE A 189 -13.79 -1.87 1.55
N MET A 190 -12.85 -2.37 2.35
CA MET A 190 -12.21 -3.65 2.08
C MET A 190 -13.16 -4.85 2.20
N ILE A 191 -14.10 -4.83 3.14
CA ILE A 191 -15.03 -5.94 3.35
C ILE A 191 -15.85 -6.21 2.08
N PRO A 192 -16.56 -5.24 1.49
CA PRO A 192 -17.27 -5.44 0.22
C PRO A 192 -16.38 -5.89 -0.94
N LEU A 193 -15.19 -5.29 -1.06
CA LEU A 193 -14.23 -5.65 -2.11
C LEU A 193 -13.76 -7.11 -2.01
N MET A 194 -13.61 -7.63 -0.79
CA MET A 194 -13.18 -9.02 -0.56
C MET A 194 -14.33 -10.02 -0.69
N SER A 195 -15.57 -9.56 -0.61
CA SER A 195 -16.79 -10.41 -0.74
C SER A 195 -17.43 -10.33 -2.13
N ASP A 196 -16.78 -9.68 -3.11
CA ASP A 196 -17.29 -9.41 -4.46
C ASP A 196 -18.64 -8.67 -4.49
N ASP A 197 -19.00 -8.01 -3.39
CA ASP A 197 -20.21 -7.19 -3.26
C ASP A 197 -19.92 -5.74 -3.63
N LEU A 198 -19.66 -5.50 -4.92
CA LEU A 198 -19.30 -4.17 -5.42
C LEU A 198 -20.48 -3.19 -5.35
N ASP A 199 -21.72 -3.68 -5.35
CA ASP A 199 -22.92 -2.85 -5.28
C ASP A 199 -23.07 -2.16 -3.91
N SER A 200 -22.50 -2.75 -2.86
CA SER A 200 -22.48 -2.14 -1.52
C SER A 200 -21.40 -1.08 -1.33
N LEU A 201 -20.52 -0.87 -2.32
CA LEU A 201 -19.46 0.14 -2.28
C LEU A 201 -20.05 1.55 -2.43
N ALA A 202 -20.29 2.20 -1.31
CA ALA A 202 -20.84 3.55 -1.29
C ALA A 202 -19.75 4.61 -1.59
N HIS A 203 -19.91 5.37 -2.66
CA HIS A 203 -18.98 6.44 -3.09
C HIS A 203 -18.68 7.48 -2.00
N TRP A 204 -19.64 7.76 -1.11
CA TRP A 204 -19.45 8.70 -0.01
C TRP A 204 -18.31 8.30 0.95
N ARG A 205 -17.96 7.00 1.04
CA ARG A 205 -16.84 6.52 1.88
C ARG A 205 -15.50 7.03 1.40
N TYR A 206 -15.32 7.19 0.10
CA TYR A 206 -14.11 7.78 -0.48
C TYR A 206 -14.05 9.29 -0.19
N MET A 207 -15.18 9.98 -0.30
CA MET A 207 -15.29 11.39 0.10
C MET A 207 -15.00 11.59 1.59
N LEU A 208 -15.35 10.60 2.42
CA LEU A 208 -15.04 10.63 3.85
C LEU A 208 -13.52 10.66 4.10
N PHE A 209 -12.69 9.97 3.30
CA PHE A 209 -11.24 10.10 3.42
C PHE A 209 -10.75 11.51 3.13
N ALA A 210 -11.28 12.18 2.10
CA ALA A 210 -10.93 13.56 1.82
C ALA A 210 -11.32 14.49 2.99
N ALA A 211 -12.53 14.33 3.51
CA ALA A 211 -13.00 15.10 4.67
C ALA A 211 -12.14 14.85 5.92
N LEU A 212 -11.82 13.58 6.22
CA LEU A 212 -10.95 13.22 7.34
C LEU A 212 -9.53 13.80 7.15
N GLY A 213 -8.96 13.73 5.96
CA GLY A 213 -7.66 14.33 5.65
C GLY A 213 -7.63 15.84 5.92
N LEU A 214 -8.64 16.57 5.47
CA LEU A 214 -8.79 18.00 5.73
C LEU A 214 -8.99 18.30 7.22
N LEU A 215 -9.87 17.56 7.89
CA LEU A 215 -10.14 17.74 9.32
C LEU A 215 -8.91 17.45 10.18
N LEU A 216 -8.17 16.39 9.89
CA LEU A 216 -6.95 16.04 10.62
C LEU A 216 -5.85 17.09 10.40
N THR A 217 -5.70 17.59 9.17
CA THR A 217 -4.77 18.67 8.88
C THR A 217 -5.16 19.95 9.64
N ALA A 218 -6.42 20.34 9.61
CA ALA A 218 -6.93 21.50 10.34
C ALA A 218 -6.73 21.32 11.87
N ALA A 219 -7.05 20.14 12.41
CA ALA A 219 -6.86 19.83 13.81
C ALA A 219 -5.38 19.92 14.24
N ALA A 220 -4.45 19.45 13.39
CA ALA A 220 -3.03 19.53 13.66
C ALA A 220 -2.49 20.98 13.64
N LEU A 221 -3.05 21.84 12.79
CA LEU A 221 -2.65 23.24 12.69
C LEU A 221 -3.31 24.14 13.74
N LEU A 222 -4.45 23.73 14.30
CA LEU A 222 -5.22 24.54 15.27
C LEU A 222 -4.37 25.06 16.46
N PRO A 223 -3.48 24.27 17.08
CA PRO A 223 -2.64 24.76 18.18
C PRO A 223 -1.70 25.90 17.78
N LEU A 224 -1.28 25.98 16.52
CA LEU A 224 -0.39 27.01 16.00
C LEU A 224 -1.10 28.39 15.93
N PHE A 225 -2.40 28.39 15.60
CA PHE A 225 -3.19 29.60 15.47
C PHE A 225 -3.75 30.10 16.83
N ARG A 226 -3.85 29.19 17.80
CA ARG A 226 -4.27 29.55 19.13
C ARG A 226 -3.10 30.18 19.87
N LYS A 227 -2.97 31.50 19.74
CA LYS A 227 -1.95 32.31 20.45
C LYS A 227 -2.20 32.17 21.95
N SER A 228 -1.63 31.14 22.55
CA SER A 228 -1.84 30.81 23.94
C SER A 228 -1.12 31.81 24.80
N ARG A 229 -1.88 32.61 25.54
CA ARG A 229 -1.35 33.38 26.68
C ARG A 229 -0.98 32.48 27.86
N GLU A 230 -1.28 31.21 27.78
CA GLU A 230 -1.08 30.23 28.84
C GLU A 230 0.27 29.52 28.66
N LYS A 231 1.03 29.43 29.72
CA LYS A 231 2.26 28.62 29.76
C LYS A 231 1.89 27.16 29.76
N PHE A 232 2.09 26.47 28.63
CA PHE A 232 1.97 25.04 28.57
C PHE A 232 2.99 24.35 29.49
N SER A 233 2.55 23.38 30.27
CA SER A 233 3.48 22.44 30.91
C SER A 233 4.24 21.64 29.83
N LYS A 234 5.49 21.27 30.13
CA LYS A 234 6.32 20.47 29.19
C LYS A 234 5.60 19.19 28.72
N GLY A 235 4.89 18.52 29.62
CA GLY A 235 4.13 17.31 29.30
C GLY A 235 2.95 17.58 28.35
N ARG A 236 2.24 18.70 28.55
CA ARG A 236 1.13 19.10 27.67
C ARG A 236 1.64 19.48 26.29
N LEU A 237 2.75 20.21 26.20
CA LEU A 237 3.38 20.54 24.92
C LEU A 237 3.78 19.27 24.16
N PHE A 238 4.41 18.32 24.84
CA PHE A 238 4.81 17.05 24.25
C PHE A 238 3.60 16.28 23.70
N LEU A 239 2.54 16.07 24.50
CA LEU A 239 1.35 15.36 24.06
C LEU A 239 0.65 16.06 22.88
N THR A 240 0.56 17.39 22.90
CA THR A 240 0.00 18.17 21.79
C THR A 240 0.83 17.98 20.53
N SER A 241 2.16 18.04 20.62
CA SER A 241 3.04 17.82 19.47
C SER A 241 2.91 16.43 18.88
N VAL A 242 2.86 15.39 19.71
CA VAL A 242 2.68 14.01 19.25
C VAL A 242 1.32 13.83 18.57
N THR A 243 0.25 14.42 19.12
CA THR A 243 -1.08 14.38 18.51
C THR A 243 -1.10 15.07 17.14
N CYS A 244 -0.47 16.26 17.03
CA CYS A 244 -0.35 16.97 15.75
C CYS A 244 0.43 16.16 14.72
N LEU A 245 1.58 15.60 15.10
CA LEU A 245 2.39 14.76 14.23
C LEU A 245 1.64 13.50 13.78
N SER A 246 0.91 12.87 14.69
CA SER A 246 0.07 11.70 14.38
C SER A 246 -1.04 12.05 13.38
N ALA A 247 -1.72 13.18 13.57
CA ALA A 247 -2.76 13.64 12.67
C ALA A 247 -2.19 13.96 11.27
N LEU A 248 -1.05 14.65 11.19
CA LEU A 248 -0.38 14.95 9.94
C LEU A 248 0.13 13.68 9.24
N ALA A 249 0.69 12.72 9.98
CA ALA A 249 1.15 11.47 9.43
C ALA A 249 0.00 10.67 8.79
N VAL A 250 -1.16 10.61 9.44
CA VAL A 250 -2.34 9.92 8.89
C VAL A 250 -2.94 10.69 7.72
N ALA A 251 -3.02 12.03 7.80
CA ALA A 251 -3.45 12.86 6.67
C ALA A 251 -2.52 12.70 5.46
N ALA A 252 -1.20 12.67 5.68
CA ALA A 252 -0.23 12.40 4.63
C ALA A 252 -0.41 11.00 4.00
N ASN A 253 -0.75 9.97 4.78
CA ASN A 253 -1.08 8.65 4.26
C ASN A 253 -2.33 8.70 3.37
N ILE A 254 -3.41 9.39 3.77
CA ILE A 254 -4.61 9.55 2.93
C ILE A 254 -4.26 10.14 1.57
N LEU A 255 -3.41 11.18 1.55
CA LEU A 255 -2.98 11.85 0.32
C LEU A 255 -2.03 10.98 -0.50
N TYR A 256 -1.03 10.40 0.13
CA TYR A 256 0.00 9.61 -0.54
C TYR A 256 -0.56 8.35 -1.21
N TRP A 257 -1.45 7.64 -0.53
CA TRP A 257 -2.12 6.46 -1.06
C TRP A 257 -3.36 6.82 -1.90
N SER A 258 -3.69 8.11 -2.03
CA SER A 258 -4.86 8.60 -2.76
C SER A 258 -6.17 7.90 -2.36
N LEU A 259 -6.36 7.64 -1.08
CA LEU A 259 -7.48 6.84 -0.56
C LEU A 259 -8.85 7.42 -0.91
N TYR A 260 -8.91 8.71 -1.22
CA TYR A 260 -10.13 9.44 -1.59
C TYR A 260 -10.54 9.25 -3.06
N GLN A 261 -9.69 8.63 -3.89
CA GLN A 261 -9.95 8.49 -5.31
C GLN A 261 -10.84 7.26 -5.57
N TRP A 262 -12.11 7.49 -5.85
CA TRP A 262 -13.10 6.45 -6.15
C TRP A 262 -13.19 6.13 -7.66
N TRP A 263 -12.67 7.01 -8.51
CA TRP A 263 -12.74 6.92 -9.99
C TRP A 263 -11.61 6.10 -10.60
N VAL A 264 -10.87 5.36 -9.81
CA VAL A 264 -9.70 4.58 -10.25
C VAL A 264 -10.07 3.10 -10.45
N PHE A 265 -11.33 2.75 -10.20
CA PHE A 265 -11.87 1.40 -10.40
C PHE A 265 -12.70 1.33 -11.67
#